data_dd948fdf53a39d642923b80f035b4a22
#
_entry.id   dd948fdf53a39d642923b80f035b4a22
#
_cell.length_a   1.000
_cell.length_b   1.000
_cell.length_c   1.000
_cell.angle_alpha   90.00
_cell.angle_beta   90.00
_cell.angle_gamma   90.00
#
_symmetry.space_group_name_H-M   'P 1'
#
loop_
_entity.id
_entity.type
_entity.pdbx_description
1 polymer ?
#
loop_
_entity_poly.entity_id
_entity_poly.type
_entity_poly.pdbx_seq_one_letter_code
_entity_poly.pdbx_strand_id
1 'polypeptide(L)'
;MSLFDSRFFTTADPKVDRLVFDIPAEWWSRLYEYAWASRFADPRDTALDAACGLGHHFKYFLGKACREAHACDHSPTIRIPELLKQGMRKAFGDPVGDLLEREGYYDAVRFRQADITDLPYEDRMFDKVYCLSVLEELGPEKMRQALGQFARVLKDDGLLVLTFDYPLIKIEDIEAAAAPLGLTFAGNVDPVKPDNAIYSDRWKLWCCRAVLKKREQPRL
;
A
#
# COMPACT_ATOMS: atom_id res chain seq x y z
N MET A 1 -19.28 4.54 9.02
CA MET A 1 -18.15 3.59 8.83
C MET A 1 -16.85 4.31 9.13
N SER A 2 -15.97 3.67 9.91
CA SER A 2 -14.67 4.25 10.25
C SER A 2 -13.67 4.11 9.10
N LEU A 3 -12.71 5.03 9.03
CA LEU A 3 -11.57 4.93 8.11
C LEU A 3 -10.76 3.64 8.35
N PHE A 4 -10.72 3.17 9.61
CA PHE A 4 -9.96 2.02 10.07
C PHE A 4 -10.66 0.67 9.87
N ASP A 5 -11.93 0.67 9.42
CA ASP A 5 -12.68 -0.57 9.24
C ASP A 5 -12.08 -1.43 8.12
N SER A 6 -11.85 -2.71 8.43
CA SER A 6 -11.32 -3.73 7.50
C SER A 6 -12.48 -4.47 6.86
N ARG A 7 -12.63 -4.36 5.54
CA ARG A 7 -13.79 -4.83 4.79
C ARG A 7 -13.58 -4.78 3.28
N PHE A 8 -14.56 -5.21 2.53
CA PHE A 8 -14.63 -4.97 1.10
C PHE A 8 -14.78 -3.47 0.78
N PHE A 9 -14.15 -3.02 -0.32
CA PHE A 9 -14.56 -1.77 -0.94
C PHE A 9 -15.91 -1.93 -1.61
N THR A 10 -16.68 -0.85 -1.59
CA THR A 10 -18.02 -0.78 -2.18
C THR A 10 -18.13 0.37 -3.19
N THR A 11 -19.11 0.33 -4.05
CA THR A 11 -19.40 1.41 -5.01
C THR A 11 -19.80 2.73 -4.32
N ALA A 12 -20.13 2.68 -3.02
CA ALA A 12 -20.43 3.85 -2.20
C ALA A 12 -19.18 4.47 -1.52
N ASP A 13 -18.02 3.79 -1.57
CA ASP A 13 -16.79 4.37 -1.04
C ASP A 13 -16.30 5.53 -1.90
N PRO A 14 -15.62 6.53 -1.30
CA PRO A 14 -14.98 7.59 -2.06
C PRO A 14 -13.97 7.04 -3.07
N LYS A 15 -13.92 7.68 -4.25
CA LYS A 15 -12.93 7.39 -5.28
C LYS A 15 -12.30 8.69 -5.77
N VAL A 16 -11.09 8.59 -6.34
CA VAL A 16 -10.39 9.69 -6.99
C VAL A 16 -9.96 9.26 -8.38
N ASP A 17 -10.16 10.11 -9.37
CA ASP A 17 -9.70 9.86 -10.74
C ASP A 17 -8.24 10.30 -10.94
N ARG A 18 -7.72 11.13 -10.02
CA ARG A 18 -6.34 11.63 -10.03
C ARG A 18 -5.80 11.67 -8.60
N LEU A 19 -4.56 11.18 -8.40
CA LEU A 19 -3.81 11.36 -7.14
C LEU A 19 -2.59 12.27 -7.38
N VAL A 20 -1.63 11.85 -8.18
CA VAL A 20 -0.50 12.66 -8.69
C VAL A 20 -0.76 13.01 -10.16
N PHE A 21 -1.15 12.02 -10.94
CA PHE A 21 -1.66 12.15 -12.30
C PHE A 21 -2.91 11.27 -12.45
N ASP A 22 -3.56 11.29 -13.61
CA ASP A 22 -4.80 10.54 -13.84
C ASP A 22 -4.57 9.03 -13.67
N ILE A 23 -5.47 8.38 -12.94
CA ILE A 23 -5.40 6.94 -12.69
C ILE A 23 -5.93 6.23 -13.94
N PRO A 24 -5.17 5.31 -14.55
CA PRO A 24 -5.63 4.55 -15.71
C PRO A 24 -6.93 3.81 -15.44
N ALA A 25 -7.87 3.87 -16.39
CA ALA A 25 -9.19 3.25 -16.23
C ALA A 25 -9.14 1.72 -16.03
N GLU A 26 -8.10 1.07 -16.56
CA GLU A 26 -7.84 -0.35 -16.37
C GLU A 26 -7.38 -0.73 -14.97
N TRP A 27 -6.99 0.23 -14.14
CA TRP A 27 -6.64 0.04 -12.74
C TRP A 27 -7.90 0.08 -11.86
N TRP A 28 -8.76 -0.87 -12.09
CA TRP A 28 -10.15 -0.94 -11.64
C TRP A 28 -10.42 -0.64 -10.15
N SER A 29 -9.52 -1.06 -9.24
CA SER A 29 -9.64 -0.85 -7.79
C SER A 29 -8.86 0.38 -7.30
N ARG A 30 -7.82 0.82 -8.03
CA ARG A 30 -6.90 1.88 -7.58
C ARG A 30 -7.57 3.22 -7.30
N LEU A 31 -8.66 3.55 -8.00
CA LEU A 31 -9.43 4.76 -7.71
C LEU A 31 -9.93 4.78 -6.25
N TYR A 32 -10.39 3.63 -5.75
CA TYR A 32 -10.89 3.49 -4.38
C TYR A 32 -9.75 3.29 -3.39
N GLU A 33 -8.78 2.46 -3.71
CA GLU A 33 -7.63 2.18 -2.86
C GLU A 33 -6.84 3.45 -2.55
N TYR A 34 -6.51 4.24 -3.57
CA TYR A 34 -5.75 5.48 -3.41
C TYR A 34 -6.56 6.55 -2.67
N ALA A 35 -7.86 6.68 -2.97
CA ALA A 35 -8.74 7.59 -2.22
C ALA A 35 -8.81 7.26 -0.73
N TRP A 36 -8.77 5.98 -0.39
CA TRP A 36 -8.79 5.53 0.99
C TRP A 36 -7.40 5.57 1.65
N ALA A 37 -6.39 5.00 1.01
CA ALA A 37 -5.05 4.88 1.58
C ALA A 37 -4.39 6.24 1.79
N SER A 38 -4.62 7.22 0.90
CA SER A 38 -4.09 8.58 1.03
C SER A 38 -4.53 9.31 2.30
N ARG A 39 -5.67 8.92 2.89
CA ARG A 39 -6.22 9.53 4.11
C ARG A 39 -5.44 9.17 5.38
N PHE A 40 -4.52 8.20 5.32
CA PHE A 40 -3.64 7.85 6.44
C PHE A 40 -2.32 8.61 6.44
N ALA A 41 -1.98 9.31 5.36
CA ALA A 41 -0.75 10.08 5.28
C ALA A 41 -0.83 11.34 6.16
N ASP A 42 0.23 11.58 6.94
CA ASP A 42 0.37 12.77 7.79
C ASP A 42 1.72 13.43 7.50
N PRO A 43 1.81 14.77 7.44
CA PRO A 43 3.07 15.48 7.19
C PRO A 43 4.19 15.22 8.20
N ARG A 44 3.90 14.61 9.33
CA ARG A 44 4.88 14.23 10.36
C ARG A 44 5.43 12.83 10.18
N ASP A 45 4.81 12.00 9.35
CA ASP A 45 5.11 10.59 9.21
C ASP A 45 6.38 10.32 8.40
N THR A 46 7.06 9.25 8.77
CA THR A 46 7.96 8.49 7.90
C THR A 46 7.18 7.30 7.36
N ALA A 47 6.96 7.24 6.05
CA ALA A 47 6.10 6.26 5.39
C ALA A 47 6.88 5.34 4.46
N LEU A 48 6.44 4.09 4.34
CA LEU A 48 6.92 3.11 3.37
C LEU A 48 5.81 2.68 2.44
N ASP A 49 6.03 2.78 1.13
CA ASP A 49 5.26 2.10 0.09
C ASP A 49 5.99 0.79 -0.27
N ALA A 50 5.52 -0.33 0.29
CA ALA A 50 6.14 -1.63 0.18
C ALA A 50 5.64 -2.39 -1.05
N ALA A 51 6.56 -2.86 -1.90
CA ALA A 51 6.29 -3.42 -3.23
C ALA A 51 5.49 -2.42 -4.10
N CYS A 52 6.02 -1.20 -4.16
CA CYS A 52 5.33 -0.02 -4.69
C CYS A 52 5.02 -0.07 -6.20
N GLY A 53 5.51 -1.08 -6.93
CA GLY A 53 5.42 -1.17 -8.38
C GLY A 53 6.12 -0.01 -9.11
N LEU A 54 6.69 -0.24 -10.27
CA LEU A 54 7.44 0.81 -10.98
C LEU A 54 6.52 1.92 -11.51
N GLY A 55 5.36 1.54 -12.07
CA GLY A 55 4.40 2.46 -12.69
C GLY A 55 3.41 3.10 -11.71
N HIS A 56 3.19 2.53 -10.54
CA HIS A 56 2.21 3.05 -9.59
C HIS A 56 2.70 4.34 -8.92
N HIS A 57 1.78 5.30 -8.73
CA HIS A 57 2.14 6.67 -8.33
C HIS A 57 1.85 6.99 -6.86
N PHE A 58 1.43 6.00 -6.07
CA PHE A 58 1.15 6.23 -4.63
C PHE A 58 2.41 6.67 -3.87
N LYS A 59 3.57 6.08 -4.18
CA LYS A 59 4.87 6.49 -3.65
C LYS A 59 5.19 7.98 -3.85
N TYR A 60 4.85 8.54 -5.03
CA TYR A 60 5.07 9.95 -5.31
C TYR A 60 4.13 10.84 -4.49
N PHE A 61 2.87 10.40 -4.29
CA PHE A 61 1.96 11.08 -3.37
C PHE A 61 2.55 11.14 -1.96
N LEU A 62 3.03 10.01 -1.43
CA LEU A 62 3.66 9.96 -0.09
C LEU A 62 4.86 10.88 0.01
N GLY A 63 5.67 11.00 -1.06
CA GLY A 63 6.82 11.91 -1.11
C GLY A 63 6.47 13.39 -0.90
N LYS A 64 5.22 13.79 -1.18
CA LYS A 64 4.74 15.17 -0.97
C LYS A 64 3.84 15.31 0.25
N ALA A 65 3.23 14.21 0.72
CA ALA A 65 2.28 14.22 1.82
C ALA A 65 2.92 13.95 3.18
N CYS A 66 4.07 13.26 3.21
CA CYS A 66 4.74 12.85 4.43
C CYS A 66 6.06 13.61 4.64
N ARG A 67 6.58 13.61 5.87
CA ARG A 67 7.90 14.16 6.19
C ARG A 67 9.01 13.44 5.44
N GLU A 68 8.89 12.13 5.32
CA GLU A 68 9.84 11.26 4.65
C GLU A 68 9.10 10.07 4.04
N ALA A 69 9.33 9.81 2.76
CA ALA A 69 8.74 8.70 2.05
C ALA A 69 9.82 7.75 1.51
N HIS A 70 9.64 6.47 1.79
CA HIS A 70 10.41 5.38 1.24
C HIS A 70 9.53 4.56 0.31
N ALA A 71 10.11 4.02 -0.75
CA ALA A 71 9.45 3.10 -1.66
C ALA A 71 10.39 1.95 -2.00
N CYS A 72 9.91 0.72 -1.89
CA CYS A 72 10.70 -0.43 -2.28
C CYS A 72 9.95 -1.34 -3.24
N ASP A 73 10.72 -2.01 -4.09
CA ASP A 73 10.25 -3.03 -5.03
C ASP A 73 11.35 -4.06 -5.27
N HIS A 74 10.98 -5.28 -5.65
CA HIS A 74 11.96 -6.32 -5.96
C HIS A 74 12.71 -6.06 -7.28
N SER A 75 12.13 -5.26 -8.18
CA SER A 75 12.72 -4.92 -9.46
C SER A 75 14.00 -4.07 -9.28
N PRO A 76 15.12 -4.47 -9.90
CA PRO A 76 16.35 -3.66 -9.84
C PRO A 76 16.19 -2.28 -10.52
N THR A 77 15.23 -2.12 -11.41
CA THR A 77 14.94 -0.84 -12.09
C THR A 77 14.65 0.29 -11.12
N ILE A 78 14.07 -0.02 -9.94
CA ILE A 78 13.72 1.00 -8.95
C ILE A 78 14.94 1.80 -8.43
N ARG A 79 16.14 1.20 -8.53
CA ARG A 79 17.40 1.84 -8.10
C ARG A 79 18.04 2.72 -9.17
N ILE A 80 17.54 2.70 -10.40
CA ILE A 80 18.14 3.37 -11.56
C ILE A 80 17.20 4.50 -11.97
N PRO A 81 17.46 5.75 -11.51
CA PRO A 81 16.54 6.88 -11.75
C PRO A 81 16.18 7.07 -13.22
N GLU A 82 17.15 6.94 -14.11
CA GLU A 82 16.94 7.13 -15.55
C GLU A 82 15.97 6.10 -16.12
N LEU A 83 16.08 4.83 -15.72
CA LEU A 83 15.18 3.77 -16.18
C LEU A 83 13.77 3.93 -15.58
N LEU A 84 13.68 4.37 -14.32
CA LEU A 84 12.40 4.67 -13.69
C LEU A 84 11.69 5.81 -14.42
N LYS A 85 12.40 6.91 -14.71
CA LYS A 85 11.88 8.06 -15.48
C LYS A 85 11.45 7.65 -16.89
N GLN A 86 12.30 6.90 -17.61
CA GLN A 86 11.98 6.38 -18.94
C GLN A 86 10.73 5.47 -18.90
N GLY A 87 10.63 4.60 -17.91
CA GLY A 87 9.48 3.73 -17.69
C GLY A 87 8.18 4.52 -17.51
N MET A 88 8.21 5.58 -16.70
CA MET A 88 7.07 6.46 -16.48
C MET A 88 6.65 7.20 -17.77
N ARG A 89 7.62 7.77 -18.52
CA ARG A 89 7.33 8.40 -19.80
C ARG A 89 6.76 7.42 -20.82
N LYS A 90 7.31 6.22 -20.89
CA LYS A 90 6.81 5.18 -21.81
C LYS A 90 5.39 4.74 -21.46
N ALA A 91 5.05 4.63 -20.17
CA ALA A 91 3.75 4.15 -19.72
C ALA A 91 2.66 5.23 -19.77
N PHE A 92 2.99 6.50 -19.47
CA PHE A 92 2.02 7.57 -19.26
C PHE A 92 2.23 8.80 -20.13
N GLY A 93 3.26 8.78 -20.99
CA GLY A 93 3.60 9.88 -21.90
C GLY A 93 4.48 10.97 -21.28
N ASP A 94 5.03 11.81 -22.15
CA ASP A 94 5.91 12.91 -21.76
C ASP A 94 5.29 13.92 -20.79
N PRO A 95 3.99 14.30 -20.90
CA PRO A 95 3.39 15.23 -19.95
C PRO A 95 3.46 14.76 -18.50
N VAL A 96 3.30 13.47 -18.25
CA VAL A 96 3.42 12.88 -16.90
C VAL A 96 4.89 12.86 -16.46
N GLY A 97 5.80 12.46 -17.36
CA GLY A 97 7.23 12.50 -17.08
C GLY A 97 7.72 13.90 -16.70
N ASP A 98 7.31 14.91 -17.48
CA ASP A 98 7.65 16.33 -17.23
C ASP A 98 7.06 16.85 -15.92
N LEU A 99 5.82 16.45 -15.59
CA LEU A 99 5.21 16.77 -14.31
C LEU A 99 6.06 16.23 -13.15
N LEU A 100 6.39 14.93 -13.18
CA LEU A 100 7.12 14.27 -12.10
C LEU A 100 8.52 14.86 -11.89
N GLU A 101 9.21 15.23 -12.97
CA GLU A 101 10.53 15.86 -12.90
C GLU A 101 10.45 17.31 -12.42
N ARG A 102 9.60 18.13 -13.03
CA ARG A 102 9.47 19.55 -12.70
C ARG A 102 9.05 19.77 -11.25
N GLU A 103 8.14 18.96 -10.74
CA GLU A 103 7.65 19.06 -9.36
C GLU A 103 8.55 18.32 -8.36
N GLY A 104 9.67 17.71 -8.80
CA GLY A 104 10.64 17.03 -7.91
C GLY A 104 10.07 15.80 -7.20
N TYR A 105 9.18 15.05 -7.84
CA TYR A 105 8.59 13.85 -7.24
C TYR A 105 9.60 12.72 -7.06
N TYR A 106 10.56 12.59 -7.99
CA TYR A 106 11.60 11.56 -7.88
C TYR A 106 12.55 11.81 -6.71
N ASP A 107 12.85 13.08 -6.39
CA ASP A 107 13.74 13.46 -5.30
C ASP A 107 13.04 13.42 -3.93
N ALA A 108 11.70 13.44 -3.93
CA ALA A 108 10.90 13.39 -2.71
C ALA A 108 10.75 11.97 -2.13
N VAL A 109 11.24 10.93 -2.85
CA VAL A 109 11.07 9.52 -2.45
C VAL A 109 12.43 8.83 -2.38
N ARG A 110 12.68 8.11 -1.30
CA ARG A 110 13.86 7.26 -1.13
C ARG A 110 13.60 5.87 -1.69
N PHE A 111 14.07 5.62 -2.88
CA PHE A 111 13.89 4.35 -3.58
C PHE A 111 14.89 3.30 -3.12
N ARG A 112 14.43 2.07 -2.92
CA ARG A 112 15.28 0.92 -2.57
C ARG A 112 14.79 -0.35 -3.27
N GLN A 113 15.74 -1.13 -3.82
CA GLN A 113 15.43 -2.49 -4.23
C GLN A 113 15.35 -3.38 -2.99
N ALA A 114 14.23 -4.07 -2.79
CA ALA A 114 14.03 -4.99 -1.68
C ALA A 114 12.94 -6.01 -1.99
N ASP A 115 13.10 -7.20 -1.45
CA ASP A 115 12.01 -8.16 -1.27
C ASP A 115 11.27 -7.82 0.03
N ILE A 116 9.96 -7.75 0.00
CA ILE A 116 9.15 -7.41 1.19
C ILE A 116 9.18 -8.50 2.27
N THR A 117 9.69 -9.69 1.94
CA THR A 117 9.94 -10.78 2.90
C THR A 117 11.27 -10.63 3.63
N ASP A 118 12.14 -9.68 3.20
CA ASP A 118 13.43 -9.35 3.82
C ASP A 118 13.74 -7.85 3.64
N LEU A 119 13.09 -7.00 4.42
CA LEU A 119 13.20 -5.56 4.29
C LEU A 119 14.50 -5.01 4.89
N PRO A 120 15.31 -4.28 4.11
CA PRO A 120 16.59 -3.73 4.57
C PRO A 120 16.39 -2.38 5.31
N TYR A 121 15.46 -2.34 6.25
CA TYR A 121 15.16 -1.19 7.09
C TYR A 121 15.31 -1.55 8.57
N GLU A 122 15.55 -0.53 9.38
CA GLU A 122 15.67 -0.69 10.84
C GLU A 122 14.31 -1.01 11.48
N ASP A 123 14.36 -1.61 12.66
CA ASP A 123 13.17 -1.87 13.46
C ASP A 123 12.51 -0.54 13.86
N ARG A 124 11.18 -0.51 13.85
CA ARG A 124 10.38 0.65 14.29
C ARG A 124 10.73 1.95 13.57
N MET A 125 11.04 1.87 12.27
CA MET A 125 11.41 3.03 11.47
C MET A 125 10.19 3.82 10.99
N PHE A 126 9.09 3.14 10.63
CA PHE A 126 7.96 3.75 9.92
C PHE A 126 6.74 4.01 10.80
N ASP A 127 6.14 5.19 10.63
CA ASP A 127 4.83 5.53 11.18
C ASP A 127 3.72 4.83 10.38
N LYS A 128 3.90 4.71 9.06
CA LYS A 128 2.97 4.04 8.15
C LYS A 128 3.71 3.11 7.20
N VAL A 129 3.19 1.90 7.06
CA VAL A 129 3.59 0.96 6.00
C VAL A 129 2.36 0.69 5.13
N TYR A 130 2.51 0.91 3.83
CA TYR A 130 1.47 0.64 2.82
C TYR A 130 1.91 -0.56 1.99
N CYS A 131 0.98 -1.49 1.76
CA CYS A 131 1.15 -2.58 0.80
C CYS A 131 -0.18 -2.77 0.06
N LEU A 132 -0.25 -2.25 -1.17
CA LEU A 132 -1.50 -2.09 -1.90
C LEU A 132 -1.59 -3.09 -3.05
N SER A 133 -2.45 -4.11 -2.89
CA SER A 133 -2.72 -5.21 -3.84
C SER A 133 -1.43 -5.88 -4.33
N VAL A 134 -0.75 -6.53 -3.38
CA VAL A 134 0.49 -7.28 -3.62
C VAL A 134 0.49 -8.62 -2.88
N LEU A 135 -0.06 -8.67 -1.66
CA LEU A 135 0.03 -9.86 -0.80
C LEU A 135 -0.61 -11.09 -1.46
N GLU A 136 -1.61 -10.90 -2.30
CA GLU A 136 -2.29 -11.95 -3.07
C GLU A 136 -1.41 -12.64 -4.11
N GLU A 137 -0.31 -12.00 -4.51
CA GLU A 137 0.67 -12.57 -5.44
C GLU A 137 1.68 -13.50 -4.71
N LEU A 138 1.66 -13.44 -3.38
CA LEU A 138 2.58 -14.17 -2.54
C LEU A 138 1.99 -15.47 -2.06
N GLY A 139 2.33 -16.59 -2.07
CA GLY A 139 1.74 -17.73 -1.33
C GLY A 139 1.73 -17.47 0.19
N PRO A 140 0.97 -18.27 0.96
CA PRO A 140 0.71 -18.01 2.39
C PRO A 140 1.98 -17.87 3.24
N GLU A 141 3.04 -18.60 2.93
CA GLU A 141 4.32 -18.54 3.65
C GLU A 141 5.01 -17.18 3.48
N LYS A 142 5.14 -16.72 2.23
CA LYS A 142 5.76 -15.43 1.93
C LYS A 142 4.90 -14.27 2.44
N MET A 143 3.58 -14.38 2.37
CA MET A 143 2.67 -13.39 2.97
C MET A 143 2.95 -13.25 4.47
N ARG A 144 3.09 -14.36 5.21
CA ARG A 144 3.42 -14.33 6.64
C ARG A 144 4.80 -13.71 6.90
N GLN A 145 5.80 -14.02 6.08
CA GLN A 145 7.13 -13.42 6.17
C GLN A 145 7.07 -11.90 5.93
N ALA A 146 6.36 -11.46 4.90
CA ALA A 146 6.15 -10.03 4.60
C ALA A 146 5.45 -9.30 5.77
N LEU A 147 4.36 -9.85 6.29
CA LEU A 147 3.68 -9.30 7.48
C LEU A 147 4.61 -9.23 8.70
N GLY A 148 5.51 -10.21 8.89
CA GLY A 148 6.53 -10.20 9.94
C GLY A 148 7.52 -9.04 9.75
N GLN A 149 7.97 -8.81 8.53
CA GLN A 149 8.83 -7.67 8.22
C GLN A 149 8.11 -6.33 8.41
N PHE A 150 6.85 -6.22 8.00
CA PHE A 150 6.05 -5.02 8.24
C PHE A 150 5.89 -4.76 9.74
N ALA A 151 5.59 -5.80 10.54
CA ALA A 151 5.50 -5.67 11.99
C ALA A 151 6.83 -5.20 12.62
N ARG A 152 7.97 -5.69 12.13
CA ARG A 152 9.30 -5.32 12.62
C ARG A 152 9.62 -3.85 12.34
N VAL A 153 9.43 -3.41 11.09
CA VAL A 153 9.81 -2.05 10.69
C VAL A 153 8.79 -0.98 11.09
N LEU A 154 7.57 -1.37 11.47
CA LEU A 154 6.52 -0.48 11.93
C LEU A 154 6.82 -0.02 13.37
N LYS A 155 6.61 1.27 13.67
CA LYS A 155 6.62 1.80 15.04
C LYS A 155 5.51 1.19 15.90
N ASP A 156 5.62 1.34 17.22
CA ASP A 156 4.67 0.72 18.14
C ASP A 156 3.25 1.33 18.01
N ASP A 157 3.15 2.61 17.68
CA ASP A 157 1.90 3.34 17.39
C ASP A 157 1.61 3.47 15.88
N GLY A 158 2.40 2.81 15.05
CA GLY A 158 2.28 2.87 13.60
C GLY A 158 1.09 2.07 13.05
N LEU A 159 0.77 2.32 11.78
CA LEU A 159 -0.30 1.63 11.06
C LEU A 159 0.22 0.92 9.82
N LEU A 160 -0.22 -0.32 9.65
CA LEU A 160 -0.06 -1.09 8.42
C LEU A 160 -1.35 -1.00 7.61
N VAL A 161 -1.28 -0.40 6.43
CA VAL A 161 -2.41 -0.13 5.52
C VAL A 161 -2.32 -1.08 4.34
N LEU A 162 -3.27 -1.98 4.22
CA LEU A 162 -3.30 -3.05 3.24
C LEU A 162 -4.51 -2.96 2.32
N THR A 163 -4.31 -3.30 1.06
CA THR A 163 -5.37 -3.72 0.16
C THR A 163 -5.00 -5.05 -0.49
N PHE A 164 -5.97 -5.86 -0.84
CA PHE A 164 -5.77 -7.18 -1.44
C PHE A 164 -7.02 -7.66 -2.16
N ASP A 165 -6.84 -8.62 -3.06
CA ASP A 165 -7.89 -9.14 -3.91
C ASP A 165 -8.51 -10.44 -3.36
N TYR A 166 -9.85 -10.40 -3.16
CA TYR A 166 -10.67 -11.55 -2.82
C TYR A 166 -11.13 -12.28 -4.12
N PRO A 167 -11.14 -13.62 -4.21
CA PRO A 167 -10.96 -14.59 -3.12
C PRO A 167 -9.52 -15.09 -2.95
N LEU A 168 -8.52 -14.45 -3.56
CA LEU A 168 -7.12 -14.89 -3.47
C LEU A 168 -6.61 -14.82 -2.03
N ILE A 169 -6.99 -13.76 -1.31
CA ILE A 169 -6.83 -13.61 0.14
C ILE A 169 -8.17 -13.21 0.75
N LYS A 170 -8.47 -13.77 1.90
CA LYS A 170 -9.61 -13.39 2.73
C LYS A 170 -9.16 -12.53 3.91
N ILE A 171 -10.05 -11.75 4.47
CA ILE A 171 -9.76 -10.93 5.67
C ILE A 171 -9.31 -11.83 6.83
N GLU A 172 -9.92 -13.01 6.95
CA GLU A 172 -9.58 -14.01 7.97
C GLU A 172 -8.17 -14.60 7.78
N ASP A 173 -7.67 -14.70 6.54
CA ASP A 173 -6.31 -15.15 6.26
C ASP A 173 -5.29 -14.11 6.75
N ILE A 174 -5.59 -12.81 6.58
CA ILE A 174 -4.78 -11.73 7.13
C ILE A 174 -4.78 -11.78 8.67
N GLU A 175 -5.94 -11.98 9.30
CA GLU A 175 -6.04 -12.12 10.75
C GLU A 175 -5.18 -13.28 11.28
N ALA A 176 -5.34 -14.46 10.68
CA ALA A 176 -4.61 -15.67 11.07
C ALA A 176 -3.09 -15.51 10.91
N ALA A 177 -2.64 -14.82 9.85
CA ALA A 177 -1.22 -14.58 9.61
C ALA A 177 -0.64 -13.47 10.51
N ALA A 178 -1.41 -12.43 10.83
CA ALA A 178 -0.96 -11.26 11.58
C ALA A 178 -0.95 -11.49 13.11
N ALA A 179 -1.91 -12.26 13.62
CA ALA A 179 -2.08 -12.46 15.06
C ALA A 179 -0.85 -13.03 15.79
N PRO A 180 -0.14 -14.05 15.26
CA PRO A 180 1.10 -14.57 15.86
C PRO A 180 2.27 -13.56 15.85
N LEU A 181 2.19 -12.54 14.96
CA LEU A 181 3.20 -11.50 14.80
C LEU A 181 2.96 -10.28 15.72
N GLY A 182 1.99 -10.36 16.61
CA GLY A 182 1.63 -9.26 17.50
C GLY A 182 0.87 -8.11 16.80
N LEU A 183 0.33 -8.35 15.60
CA LEU A 183 -0.54 -7.41 14.91
C LEU A 183 -2.02 -7.71 15.20
N THR A 184 -2.85 -6.69 15.13
CA THR A 184 -4.30 -6.77 15.25
C THR A 184 -4.96 -5.72 14.36
N PHE A 185 -6.19 -5.92 13.98
CA PHE A 185 -6.95 -4.89 13.26
C PHE A 185 -7.13 -3.63 14.11
N ALA A 186 -7.00 -2.47 13.46
CA ALA A 186 -7.10 -1.16 14.12
C ALA A 186 -8.56 -0.67 14.28
N GLY A 187 -9.48 -1.24 13.49
CA GLY A 187 -10.92 -0.90 13.47
C GLY A 187 -11.80 -2.15 13.50
N ASN A 188 -13.07 -1.97 13.18
CA ASN A 188 -14.00 -3.10 13.06
C ASN A 188 -13.63 -3.96 11.83
N VAL A 189 -13.99 -5.24 11.93
CA VAL A 189 -13.78 -6.23 10.85
C VAL A 189 -15.13 -6.69 10.33
N ASP A 190 -15.34 -6.55 9.03
CA ASP A 190 -16.53 -7.07 8.35
C ASP A 190 -16.08 -7.91 7.14
N PRO A 191 -15.99 -9.25 7.29
CA PRO A 191 -15.58 -10.15 6.22
C PRO A 191 -16.72 -10.49 5.24
N VAL A 192 -17.94 -10.02 5.51
CA VAL A 192 -19.11 -10.31 4.67
C VAL A 192 -19.05 -9.48 3.40
N LYS A 193 -19.04 -10.14 2.25
CA LYS A 193 -19.07 -9.48 0.95
C LYS A 193 -20.46 -8.88 0.70
N PRO A 194 -20.60 -7.53 0.62
CA PRO A 194 -21.88 -6.90 0.32
C PRO A 194 -22.20 -6.97 -1.19
N ASP A 195 -23.47 -6.81 -1.54
CA ASP A 195 -23.92 -6.85 -2.94
C ASP A 195 -23.30 -5.75 -3.80
N ASN A 196 -23.00 -4.60 -3.20
CA ASN A 196 -22.37 -3.46 -3.88
C ASN A 196 -20.84 -3.42 -3.74
N ALA A 197 -20.20 -4.57 -3.40
CA ALA A 197 -18.75 -4.66 -3.42
C ALA A 197 -18.20 -4.37 -4.82
N ILE A 198 -17.11 -3.58 -4.92
CA ILE A 198 -16.47 -3.34 -6.22
C ILE A 198 -15.94 -4.64 -6.81
N TYR A 199 -16.14 -4.81 -8.11
CA TYR A 199 -15.83 -6.03 -8.81
C TYR A 199 -15.18 -5.77 -10.16
N SER A 200 -14.18 -6.58 -10.50
CA SER A 200 -13.56 -6.59 -11.82
C SER A 200 -14.08 -7.76 -12.66
N ASP A 201 -14.86 -7.47 -13.70
CA ASP A 201 -15.29 -8.48 -14.66
C ASP A 201 -14.12 -9.14 -15.39
N ARG A 202 -13.05 -8.39 -15.63
CA ARG A 202 -11.87 -8.88 -16.32
C ARG A 202 -11.11 -9.92 -15.50
N TRP A 203 -10.89 -9.63 -14.21
CA TRP A 203 -10.07 -10.45 -13.33
C TRP A 203 -10.88 -11.40 -12.44
N LYS A 204 -12.22 -11.20 -12.39
CA LYS A 204 -13.14 -11.94 -11.51
C LYS A 204 -12.80 -11.82 -10.04
N LEU A 205 -12.39 -10.61 -9.61
CA LEU A 205 -11.90 -10.30 -8.28
C LEU A 205 -12.72 -9.17 -7.64
N TRP A 206 -12.77 -9.19 -6.31
CA TRP A 206 -13.23 -8.10 -5.45
C TRP A 206 -12.06 -7.55 -4.66
N CYS A 207 -12.07 -6.27 -4.34
CA CYS A 207 -11.00 -5.66 -3.56
C CYS A 207 -11.41 -5.45 -2.10
N CYS A 208 -10.52 -5.84 -1.19
CA CYS A 208 -10.63 -5.65 0.24
C CYS A 208 -9.60 -4.65 0.76
N ARG A 209 -9.88 -4.08 1.93
CA ARG A 209 -8.95 -3.22 2.67
C ARG A 209 -8.82 -3.70 4.11
N ALA A 210 -7.66 -3.47 4.71
CA ALA A 210 -7.40 -3.74 6.12
C ALA A 210 -6.42 -2.73 6.71
N VAL A 211 -6.65 -2.35 7.95
CA VAL A 211 -5.71 -1.56 8.74
C VAL A 211 -5.32 -2.35 9.97
N LEU A 212 -4.03 -2.60 10.14
CA LEU A 212 -3.49 -3.28 11.30
C LEU A 212 -2.60 -2.34 12.11
N LYS A 213 -2.48 -2.65 13.40
CA LYS A 213 -1.58 -2.00 14.35
C LYS A 213 -0.93 -3.06 15.23
N LYS A 214 0.14 -2.71 15.91
CA LYS A 214 0.69 -3.58 16.96
C LYS A 214 -0.30 -3.70 18.12
N ARG A 215 -0.37 -4.89 18.70
CA ARG A 215 -1.11 -5.09 19.96
C ARG A 215 -0.44 -4.30 21.06
N GLU A 216 -1.24 -3.62 21.86
CA GLU A 216 -0.75 -2.98 23.06
C GLU A 216 -0.18 -4.07 24.00
N GLN A 217 1.09 -3.95 24.34
CA GLN A 217 1.63 -4.80 25.41
C GLN A 217 1.04 -4.30 26.74
N PRO A 218 0.57 -5.21 27.62
CA PRO A 218 0.17 -4.79 28.96
C PRO A 218 1.36 -4.06 29.58
N ARG A 219 1.12 -2.83 30.05
CA ARG A 219 2.13 -2.12 30.87
C ARG A 219 2.32 -2.94 32.14
N LEU A 220 3.49 -3.52 32.31
CA LEU A 220 3.90 -4.18 33.55
C LEU A 220 4.02 -3.18 34.68
#